data_40c2a8e374c4154905702803ed0e4b86
#
_entry.id   40c2a8e374c4154905702803ed0e4b86
#
_cell.length_a   1.000
_cell.length_b   1.000
_cell.length_c   1.000
_cell.angle_alpha   90.00
_cell.angle_beta   90.00
_cell.angle_gamma   90.00
#
_symmetry.space_group_name_H-M   'P 1'
#
loop_
_entity.id
_entity.type
_entity.pdbx_description
1 polymer ?
#
loop_
_entity_poly.entity_id
_entity_poly.type
_entity_poly.pdbx_seq_one_letter_code
_entity_poly.pdbx_strand_id
1 'polypeptide(L)'
;MKNIGLILFDIDGVIRSVENSYRLSLKKTVHKFSGWEPSYKDIDNAKNEGIWNNDWDLSLELIKRYIKKKNLNFEIPSREKIVKCFEEFYFGGDPNKNSKYWSGYITNEELLVDEKFFDLLKSNGIMWGFVSGAESASAKFVLEKRLGLKSPPLVTMGDAPDKPDPTGFINLSKKILGNKLGPSNVPIAYVGDTIADINTVLNAKKEX
;
A
#
# COMPACT_ATOMS: atom_id res chain seq x y z
N MET A 1 24.14 -19.00 -9.00
CA MET A 1 23.53 -18.54 -10.26
C MET A 1 23.81 -17.05 -10.43
N LYS A 2 23.96 -16.61 -11.70
CA LYS A 2 24.16 -15.18 -12.01
C LYS A 2 22.77 -14.48 -11.90
N ASN A 3 22.72 -13.37 -11.20
CA ASN A 3 21.48 -12.59 -11.13
C ASN A 3 21.24 -11.91 -12.48
N ILE A 4 20.07 -12.13 -13.08
CA ILE A 4 19.73 -11.66 -14.41
C ILE A 4 18.70 -10.51 -14.41
N GLY A 5 18.05 -10.23 -13.27
CA GLY A 5 17.08 -9.16 -13.17
C GLY A 5 16.71 -8.85 -11.74
N LEU A 6 16.06 -7.70 -11.54
CA LEU A 6 15.42 -7.30 -10.30
C LEU A 6 13.98 -6.89 -10.60
N ILE A 7 13.02 -7.43 -9.85
CA ILE A 7 11.64 -6.99 -9.92
C ILE A 7 11.26 -6.42 -8.55
N LEU A 8 10.83 -5.18 -8.52
CA LEU A 8 10.20 -4.58 -7.35
C LEU A 8 8.68 -4.59 -7.52
N PHE A 9 7.96 -4.79 -6.45
CA PHE A 9 6.50 -4.93 -6.45
C PHE A 9 5.89 -3.88 -5.52
N ASP A 10 4.77 -3.29 -5.92
CA ASP A 10 3.84 -2.74 -4.94
C ASP A 10 3.17 -3.92 -4.21
N ILE A 11 2.43 -3.63 -3.15
CA ILE A 11 1.74 -4.64 -2.35
C ILE A 11 0.23 -4.60 -2.62
N ASP A 12 -0.39 -3.46 -2.42
CA ASP A 12 -1.83 -3.30 -2.57
C ASP A 12 -2.22 -3.34 -4.05
N GLY A 13 -3.16 -4.22 -4.39
CA GLY A 13 -3.56 -4.45 -5.78
C GLY A 13 -2.62 -5.35 -6.58
N VAL A 14 -1.47 -5.74 -6.01
CA VAL A 14 -0.45 -6.56 -6.69
C VAL A 14 -0.21 -7.87 -5.94
N ILE A 15 0.05 -7.80 -4.65
CA ILE A 15 0.30 -8.98 -3.80
C ILE A 15 -0.99 -9.41 -3.10
N ARG A 16 -1.81 -8.42 -2.71
CA ARG A 16 -3.11 -8.66 -2.06
C ARG A 16 -4.17 -7.75 -2.66
N SER A 17 -5.41 -8.23 -2.65
CA SER A 17 -6.57 -7.40 -2.94
C SER A 17 -6.96 -6.62 -1.68
N VAL A 18 -7.13 -5.31 -1.79
CA VAL A 18 -7.54 -4.44 -0.69
C VAL A 18 -9.00 -3.99 -0.80
N GLU A 19 -9.74 -4.54 -1.75
CA GLU A 19 -11.13 -4.17 -1.99
C GLU A 19 -12.00 -4.38 -0.75
N ASN A 20 -11.81 -5.51 -0.07
CA ASN A 20 -12.58 -5.91 1.10
C ASN A 20 -11.86 -5.61 2.42
N SER A 21 -10.86 -4.75 2.40
CA SER A 21 -10.12 -4.34 3.61
C SER A 21 -10.00 -2.82 3.70
N TYR A 22 -9.05 -2.19 3.01
CA TYR A 22 -8.88 -0.73 3.04
C TYR A 22 -10.14 0.01 2.59
N ARG A 23 -10.71 -0.39 1.44
CA ARG A 23 -11.90 0.27 0.89
C ARG A 23 -13.11 0.09 1.81
N LEU A 24 -13.23 -1.08 2.42
CA LEU A 24 -14.31 -1.34 3.38
C LEU A 24 -14.09 -0.55 4.68
N SER A 25 -12.86 -0.49 5.18
CA SER A 25 -12.52 0.33 6.35
C SER A 25 -12.85 1.81 6.12
N LEU A 26 -12.52 2.33 4.94
CA LEU A 26 -12.88 3.70 4.53
C LEU A 26 -14.40 3.91 4.59
N LYS A 27 -15.17 3.02 3.95
CA LYS A 27 -16.64 3.09 3.94
C LYS A 27 -17.20 3.12 5.37
N LYS A 28 -16.73 2.21 6.22
CA LYS A 28 -17.22 2.09 7.60
C LYS A 28 -16.80 3.29 8.45
N THR A 29 -15.62 3.83 8.24
CA THR A 29 -15.15 5.04 8.91
C THR A 29 -16.03 6.25 8.53
N VAL A 30 -16.27 6.45 7.25
CA VAL A 30 -17.14 7.54 6.78
C VAL A 30 -18.53 7.38 7.37
N HIS A 31 -19.09 6.16 7.33
CA HIS A 31 -20.43 5.88 7.88
C HIS A 31 -20.49 6.20 9.38
N LYS A 32 -19.48 5.78 10.14
CA LYS A 32 -19.47 5.98 11.61
C LYS A 32 -19.58 7.46 12.00
N PHE A 33 -18.96 8.36 11.21
CA PHE A 33 -18.93 9.79 11.55
C PHE A 33 -20.00 10.62 10.84
N SER A 34 -20.61 10.12 9.76
CA SER A 34 -21.55 10.92 8.97
C SER A 34 -22.95 10.29 8.84
N GLY A 35 -23.07 9.02 9.18
CA GLY A 35 -24.30 8.25 8.93
C GLY A 35 -24.45 7.82 7.47
N TRP A 36 -23.57 8.27 6.57
CA TRP A 36 -23.60 7.93 5.15
C TRP A 36 -22.51 6.93 4.81
N GLU A 37 -22.86 5.85 4.14
CA GLU A 37 -21.88 4.89 3.64
C GLU A 37 -21.62 5.15 2.15
N PRO A 38 -20.43 5.64 1.77
CA PRO A 38 -20.13 5.89 0.36
C PRO A 38 -20.11 4.59 -0.45
N SER A 39 -20.56 4.68 -1.70
CA SER A 39 -20.40 3.57 -2.65
C SER A 39 -18.93 3.50 -3.12
N TYR A 40 -18.53 2.37 -3.71
CA TYR A 40 -17.22 2.26 -4.33
C TYR A 40 -17.02 3.30 -5.43
N LYS A 41 -18.09 3.61 -6.16
CA LYS A 41 -18.06 4.66 -7.19
C LYS A 41 -17.77 6.05 -6.61
N ASP A 42 -18.30 6.36 -5.41
CA ASP A 42 -17.99 7.64 -4.74
C ASP A 42 -16.51 7.71 -4.40
N ILE A 43 -15.93 6.59 -3.91
CA ILE A 43 -14.52 6.49 -3.58
C ILE A 43 -13.66 6.64 -4.84
N ASP A 44 -14.01 5.91 -5.91
CA ASP A 44 -13.28 5.96 -7.19
C ASP A 44 -13.31 7.38 -7.79
N ASN A 45 -14.47 8.01 -7.75
CA ASN A 45 -14.61 9.40 -8.25
C ASN A 45 -13.68 10.36 -7.50
N ALA A 46 -13.59 10.21 -6.17
CA ALA A 46 -12.70 11.06 -5.38
C ALA A 46 -11.22 10.74 -5.64
N LYS A 47 -10.85 9.45 -5.72
CA LYS A 47 -9.47 9.04 -6.05
C LYS A 47 -9.03 9.51 -7.44
N ASN A 48 -9.95 9.56 -8.39
CA ASN A 48 -9.69 10.05 -9.76
C ASN A 48 -9.33 11.54 -9.81
N GLU A 49 -9.58 12.28 -8.74
CA GLU A 49 -9.09 13.66 -8.62
C GLU A 49 -7.54 13.74 -8.52
N GLY A 50 -6.89 12.61 -8.20
CA GLY A 50 -5.44 12.48 -8.20
C GLY A 50 -4.72 13.07 -6.98
N ILE A 51 -5.47 13.55 -6.00
CA ILE A 51 -4.92 14.21 -4.80
C ILE A 51 -5.19 13.43 -3.50
N TRP A 52 -6.03 12.39 -3.58
CA TRP A 52 -6.45 11.63 -2.39
C TRP A 52 -5.79 10.25 -2.38
N ASN A 53 -4.47 10.21 -2.18
CA ASN A 53 -3.70 8.97 -2.12
C ASN A 53 -3.78 8.28 -0.75
N ASN A 54 -4.05 9.05 0.31
CA ASN A 54 -4.14 8.53 1.67
C ASN A 54 -5.61 8.31 2.03
N ASP A 55 -5.97 7.08 2.41
CA ASP A 55 -7.36 6.71 2.68
C ASP A 55 -7.93 7.34 3.96
N TRP A 56 -7.07 7.69 4.93
CA TRP A 56 -7.51 8.43 6.12
C TRP A 56 -7.96 9.84 5.74
N ASP A 57 -7.16 10.52 4.92
CA ASP A 57 -7.45 11.88 4.46
C ASP A 57 -8.66 11.88 3.52
N LEU A 58 -8.78 10.87 2.67
CA LEU A 58 -9.96 10.68 1.83
C LEU A 58 -11.22 10.44 2.67
N SER A 59 -11.12 9.64 3.73
CA SER A 59 -12.27 9.41 4.65
C SER A 59 -12.76 10.74 5.23
N LEU A 60 -11.82 11.56 5.74
CA LEU A 60 -12.15 12.87 6.30
C LEU A 60 -12.78 13.79 5.26
N GLU A 61 -12.24 13.81 4.05
CA GLU A 61 -12.76 14.64 2.96
C GLU A 61 -14.19 14.22 2.55
N LEU A 62 -14.44 12.93 2.43
CA LEU A 62 -15.79 12.43 2.08
C LEU A 62 -16.80 12.82 3.15
N ILE A 63 -16.42 12.76 4.44
CA ILE A 63 -17.27 13.20 5.56
C ILE A 63 -17.59 14.70 5.39
N LYS A 64 -16.58 15.54 5.16
CA LYS A 64 -16.74 17.00 4.96
C LYS A 64 -17.69 17.29 3.80
N ARG A 65 -17.48 16.63 2.66
CA ARG A 65 -18.33 16.82 1.46
C ARG A 65 -19.79 16.45 1.75
N TYR A 66 -20.00 15.33 2.43
CA TYR A 66 -21.36 14.87 2.75
C TYR A 66 -22.06 15.83 3.71
N ILE A 67 -21.40 16.25 4.79
CA ILE A 67 -21.95 17.18 5.78
C ILE A 67 -22.33 18.49 5.08
N LYS A 68 -21.45 19.04 4.23
CA LYS A 68 -21.71 20.26 3.47
C LYS A 68 -22.87 20.10 2.50
N LYS A 69 -22.87 19.01 1.73
CA LYS A 69 -23.92 18.73 0.71
C LYS A 69 -25.30 18.62 1.34
N LYS A 70 -25.39 18.04 2.53
CA LYS A 70 -26.65 17.82 3.25
C LYS A 70 -26.99 18.92 4.23
N ASN A 71 -26.13 19.92 4.35
CA ASN A 71 -26.27 21.03 5.31
C ASN A 71 -26.49 20.53 6.75
N LEU A 72 -25.70 19.53 7.15
CA LEU A 72 -25.82 18.92 8.48
C LEU A 72 -25.01 19.68 9.51
N ASN A 73 -25.52 19.75 10.72
CA ASN A 73 -24.83 20.38 11.84
C ASN A 73 -24.09 19.31 12.66
N PHE A 74 -23.10 18.62 12.01
CA PHE A 74 -22.25 17.63 12.65
C PHE A 74 -20.85 18.17 12.86
N GLU A 75 -20.26 17.86 13.99
CA GLU A 75 -18.85 18.16 14.24
C GLU A 75 -17.96 17.31 13.32
N ILE A 76 -17.07 17.97 12.60
CA ILE A 76 -16.10 17.30 11.75
C ILE A 76 -15.05 16.64 12.66
N PRO A 77 -14.84 15.31 12.56
CA PRO A 77 -13.86 14.64 13.42
C PRO A 77 -12.43 15.09 13.12
N SER A 78 -11.57 15.04 14.13
CA SER A 78 -10.14 15.26 13.90
C SER A 78 -9.53 14.11 13.10
N ARG A 79 -8.40 14.40 12.45
CA ARG A 79 -7.68 13.37 11.68
C ARG A 79 -7.32 12.17 12.56
N GLU A 80 -6.91 12.40 13.80
CA GLU A 80 -6.56 11.32 14.76
C GLU A 80 -7.74 10.40 15.04
N LYS A 81 -8.95 10.97 15.17
CA LYS A 81 -10.18 10.18 15.36
C LYS A 81 -10.47 9.31 14.14
N ILE A 82 -10.22 9.84 12.93
CA ILE A 82 -10.39 9.11 11.66
C ILE A 82 -9.40 7.95 11.61
N VAL A 83 -8.09 8.21 11.84
CA VAL A 83 -7.04 7.19 11.81
C VAL A 83 -7.39 6.06 12.79
N LYS A 84 -7.69 6.40 14.04
CA LYS A 84 -8.03 5.41 15.06
C LYS A 84 -9.24 4.56 14.65
N CYS A 85 -10.29 5.19 14.15
CA CYS A 85 -11.50 4.47 13.71
C CYS A 85 -11.21 3.55 12.52
N PHE A 86 -10.45 4.05 11.56
CA PHE A 86 -10.06 3.28 10.38
C PHE A 86 -9.25 2.04 10.81
N GLU A 87 -8.26 2.22 11.69
CA GLU A 87 -7.42 1.13 12.21
C GLU A 87 -8.25 0.10 13.00
N GLU A 88 -9.25 0.55 13.76
CA GLU A 88 -10.19 -0.35 14.46
C GLU A 88 -10.91 -1.28 13.47
N PHE A 89 -11.36 -0.77 12.33
CA PHE A 89 -11.97 -1.59 11.30
C PHE A 89 -10.94 -2.44 10.56
N TYR A 90 -9.80 -1.84 10.22
CA TYR A 90 -8.82 -2.50 9.36
C TYR A 90 -8.06 -3.60 10.10
N PHE A 91 -7.47 -3.30 11.26
CA PHE A 91 -6.74 -4.30 12.05
C PHE A 91 -7.67 -5.08 13.00
N GLY A 92 -8.70 -4.44 13.55
CA GLY A 92 -9.53 -5.05 14.59
C GLY A 92 -8.77 -5.26 15.90
N GLY A 93 -7.71 -4.47 16.10
CA GLY A 93 -6.81 -4.52 17.25
C GLY A 93 -5.70 -3.50 17.10
N ASP A 94 -4.81 -3.43 18.08
CA ASP A 94 -3.70 -2.49 18.06
C ASP A 94 -2.69 -2.88 16.95
N PRO A 95 -2.41 -2.01 15.96
CA PRO A 95 -1.45 -2.32 14.90
C PRO A 95 -0.02 -2.56 15.40
N ASN A 96 0.32 -2.09 16.60
CA ASN A 96 1.64 -2.24 17.20
C ASN A 96 1.79 -3.55 17.99
N LYS A 97 0.71 -4.30 18.15
CA LYS A 97 0.72 -5.59 18.86
C LYS A 97 0.81 -6.75 17.88
N ASN A 98 1.01 -7.95 18.44
CA ASN A 98 1.12 -9.16 17.65
C ASN A 98 -0.12 -9.37 16.79
N SER A 99 0.08 -9.54 15.50
CA SER A 99 -0.98 -9.69 14.50
C SER A 99 -1.89 -10.90 14.73
N LYS A 100 -1.49 -11.86 15.58
CA LYS A 100 -2.38 -12.99 15.95
C LYS A 100 -3.65 -12.55 16.69
N TYR A 101 -3.64 -11.33 17.22
CA TYR A 101 -4.81 -10.76 17.92
C TYR A 101 -5.68 -9.88 17.00
N TRP A 102 -5.25 -9.71 15.74
CA TRP A 102 -6.03 -8.90 14.80
C TRP A 102 -7.25 -9.69 14.31
N SER A 103 -8.38 -9.00 14.22
CA SER A 103 -9.66 -9.58 13.78
C SER A 103 -10.37 -8.69 12.76
N GLY A 104 -9.69 -7.65 12.29
CA GLY A 104 -10.26 -6.70 11.33
C GLY A 104 -10.21 -7.17 9.89
N TYR A 105 -10.59 -6.30 9.00
CA TYR A 105 -10.73 -6.63 7.57
C TYR A 105 -9.42 -7.10 6.91
N ILE A 106 -8.27 -6.71 7.45
CA ILE A 106 -6.95 -7.18 6.96
C ILE A 106 -6.87 -8.72 6.93
N THR A 107 -7.56 -9.40 7.85
CA THR A 107 -7.52 -10.86 7.93
C THR A 107 -8.25 -11.54 6.77
N ASN A 108 -9.10 -10.80 6.07
CA ASN A 108 -9.93 -11.32 4.97
C ASN A 108 -9.39 -10.95 3.58
N GLU A 109 -8.21 -10.32 3.50
CA GLU A 109 -7.62 -9.94 2.21
C GLU A 109 -7.27 -11.19 1.39
N GLU A 110 -7.60 -11.16 0.11
CA GLU A 110 -7.22 -12.22 -0.82
C GLU A 110 -5.78 -12.02 -1.27
N LEU A 111 -4.97 -13.07 -1.22
CA LEU A 111 -3.63 -13.06 -1.80
C LEU A 111 -3.75 -13.29 -3.33
N LEU A 112 -3.06 -12.44 -4.08
CA LEU A 112 -3.05 -12.50 -5.55
C LEU A 112 -1.87 -13.34 -6.08
N VAL A 113 -0.93 -13.67 -5.20
CA VAL A 113 0.23 -14.52 -5.50
C VAL A 113 0.45 -15.47 -4.33
N ASP A 114 1.21 -16.55 -4.57
CA ASP A 114 1.64 -17.46 -3.51
C ASP A 114 3.16 -17.43 -3.31
N GLU A 115 3.62 -18.10 -2.27
CA GLU A 115 5.05 -18.19 -1.91
C GLU A 115 5.89 -18.78 -3.07
N LYS A 116 5.33 -19.72 -3.80
CA LYS A 116 6.03 -20.42 -4.90
C LYS A 116 6.43 -19.47 -6.03
N PHE A 117 5.68 -18.39 -6.22
CA PHE A 117 6.02 -17.37 -7.21
C PHE A 117 7.40 -16.75 -6.92
N PHE A 118 7.68 -16.43 -5.65
CA PHE A 118 8.97 -15.85 -5.26
C PHE A 118 10.11 -16.85 -5.33
N ASP A 119 9.83 -18.12 -5.01
CA ASP A 119 10.81 -19.23 -5.21
C ASP A 119 11.14 -19.40 -6.70
N LEU A 120 10.13 -19.29 -7.57
CA LEU A 120 10.32 -19.35 -9.02
C LEU A 120 11.21 -18.19 -9.52
N LEU A 121 10.98 -16.97 -9.05
CA LEU A 121 11.83 -15.83 -9.39
C LEU A 121 13.28 -16.11 -9.00
N LYS A 122 13.49 -16.51 -7.75
CA LYS A 122 14.82 -16.82 -7.20
C LYS A 122 15.53 -17.92 -7.98
N SER A 123 14.82 -19.02 -8.31
CA SER A 123 15.41 -20.13 -9.07
C SER A 123 15.79 -19.74 -10.51
N ASN A 124 15.20 -18.69 -11.04
CA ASN A 124 15.55 -18.12 -12.35
C ASN A 124 16.53 -16.94 -12.28
N GLY A 125 17.17 -16.71 -11.11
CA GLY A 125 18.14 -15.63 -10.96
C GLY A 125 17.55 -14.24 -10.92
N ILE A 126 16.26 -14.12 -10.59
CA ILE A 126 15.57 -12.83 -10.48
C ILE A 126 15.49 -12.45 -9.00
N MET A 127 16.10 -11.33 -8.66
CA MET A 127 15.98 -10.73 -7.32
C MET A 127 14.65 -9.98 -7.23
N TRP A 128 14.16 -9.80 -6.01
CA TRP A 128 12.88 -9.11 -5.81
C TRP A 128 12.85 -8.34 -4.49
N GLY A 129 11.92 -7.41 -4.38
CA GLY A 129 11.65 -6.62 -3.19
C GLY A 129 10.34 -5.86 -3.33
N PHE A 130 9.99 -5.07 -2.33
CA PHE A 130 8.67 -4.41 -2.26
C PHE A 130 8.85 -2.92 -1.97
N VAL A 131 8.12 -2.08 -2.72
CA VAL A 131 8.04 -0.64 -2.49
C VAL A 131 6.56 -0.29 -2.47
N SER A 132 6.03 0.03 -1.30
CA SER A 132 4.58 0.21 -1.12
C SER A 132 4.28 1.43 -0.23
N GLY A 133 3.14 2.04 -0.46
CA GLY A 133 2.57 3.04 0.42
C GLY A 133 1.87 2.46 1.65
N ALA A 134 1.82 1.13 1.79
CA ALA A 134 1.18 0.47 2.93
C ALA A 134 1.96 0.74 4.23
N GLU A 135 1.24 0.76 5.36
CA GLU A 135 1.85 0.83 6.69
C GLU A 135 2.73 -0.40 6.93
N SER A 136 3.85 -0.20 7.63
CA SER A 136 4.82 -1.27 7.90
C SER A 136 4.19 -2.51 8.56
N ALA A 137 3.31 -2.33 9.54
CA ALA A 137 2.65 -3.45 10.21
C ALA A 137 1.80 -4.27 9.23
N SER A 138 1.03 -3.60 8.39
CA SER A 138 0.18 -4.22 7.37
C SER A 138 1.01 -4.96 6.31
N ALA A 139 2.05 -4.30 5.78
CA ALA A 139 2.95 -4.89 4.78
C ALA A 139 3.64 -6.15 5.30
N LYS A 140 4.20 -6.09 6.51
CA LYS A 140 4.85 -7.24 7.14
C LYS A 140 3.88 -8.38 7.41
N PHE A 141 2.65 -8.08 7.81
CA PHE A 141 1.62 -9.11 8.01
C PHE A 141 1.38 -9.90 6.73
N VAL A 142 1.15 -9.23 5.60
CA VAL A 142 0.89 -9.95 4.35
C VAL A 142 2.14 -10.67 3.86
N LEU A 143 3.30 -10.03 3.88
CA LEU A 143 4.52 -10.62 3.32
C LEU A 143 5.10 -11.75 4.18
N GLU A 144 5.16 -11.53 5.50
CA GLU A 144 5.83 -12.49 6.39
C GLU A 144 4.86 -13.51 6.99
N LYS A 145 3.66 -13.09 7.43
CA LYS A 145 2.72 -14.01 8.10
C LYS A 145 1.85 -14.78 7.13
N ARG A 146 1.39 -14.12 6.06
CA ARG A 146 0.47 -14.76 5.11
C ARG A 146 1.20 -15.44 3.95
N LEU A 147 2.23 -14.78 3.38
CA LEU A 147 3.04 -15.37 2.29
C LEU A 147 4.22 -16.21 2.80
N GLY A 148 4.63 -16.07 4.06
CA GLY A 148 5.74 -16.84 4.61
C GLY A 148 7.13 -16.36 4.21
N LEU A 149 7.26 -15.18 3.61
CA LEU A 149 8.56 -14.65 3.20
C LEU A 149 9.39 -14.26 4.43
N LYS A 150 10.69 -14.59 4.41
CA LYS A 150 11.59 -14.31 5.55
C LYS A 150 12.30 -12.98 5.34
N SER A 151 11.91 -11.97 6.13
CA SER A 151 12.52 -10.62 6.11
C SER A 151 12.73 -10.09 4.68
N PRO A 152 11.66 -9.99 3.87
CA PRO A 152 11.80 -9.56 2.48
C PRO A 152 12.31 -8.11 2.39
N PRO A 153 13.13 -7.77 1.36
CA PRO A 153 13.52 -6.37 1.14
C PRO A 153 12.28 -5.50 0.94
N LEU A 154 12.13 -4.44 1.73
CA LEU A 154 10.86 -3.72 1.84
C LEU A 154 11.08 -2.23 2.14
N VAL A 155 10.33 -1.39 1.45
CA VAL A 155 10.13 0.04 1.74
C VAL A 155 8.63 0.25 1.94
N THR A 156 8.25 0.83 3.08
CA THR A 156 6.85 1.09 3.45
C THR A 156 6.61 2.58 3.70
N MET A 157 5.36 2.92 4.00
CA MET A 157 4.96 4.28 4.39
C MET A 157 5.93 4.83 5.44
N GLY A 158 6.51 6.01 5.17
CA GLY A 158 7.42 6.70 6.09
C GLY A 158 8.90 6.34 5.95
N ASP A 159 9.24 5.27 5.22
CA ASP A 159 10.65 4.90 4.99
C ASP A 159 11.31 5.77 3.92
N ALA A 160 10.52 6.37 3.04
CA ALA A 160 10.94 7.25 1.94
C ALA A 160 9.76 8.18 1.61
N PRO A 161 9.99 9.24 0.80
CA PRO A 161 8.86 10.02 0.30
C PRO A 161 7.87 9.16 -0.48
N ASP A 162 6.60 9.55 -0.42
CA ASP A 162 5.52 8.78 -1.07
C ASP A 162 5.66 8.77 -2.60
N LYS A 163 5.24 7.67 -3.22
CA LYS A 163 5.12 7.59 -4.69
C LYS A 163 4.25 8.75 -5.20
N PRO A 164 4.60 9.40 -6.30
CA PRO A 164 5.55 8.99 -7.35
C PRO A 164 7.00 9.46 -7.15
N ASP A 165 7.41 9.85 -5.96
CA ASP A 165 8.82 10.15 -5.68
C ASP A 165 9.62 8.83 -5.86
N PRO A 166 10.74 8.84 -6.61
CA PRO A 166 11.45 7.61 -6.92
C PRO A 166 12.43 7.15 -5.84
N THR A 167 12.62 7.92 -4.77
CA THR A 167 13.65 7.67 -3.75
C THR A 167 13.56 6.26 -3.17
N GLY A 168 12.37 5.81 -2.77
CA GLY A 168 12.18 4.48 -2.19
C GLY A 168 12.58 3.38 -3.17
N PHE A 169 12.15 3.51 -4.42
CA PHE A 169 12.47 2.57 -5.51
C PHE A 169 13.98 2.52 -5.76
N ILE A 170 14.63 3.68 -5.89
CA ILE A 170 16.07 3.79 -6.17
C ILE A 170 16.89 3.20 -5.01
N ASN A 171 16.57 3.60 -3.78
CA ASN A 171 17.31 3.16 -2.58
C ASN A 171 17.21 1.64 -2.39
N LEU A 172 16.02 1.08 -2.57
CA LEU A 172 15.84 -0.37 -2.44
C LEU A 172 16.57 -1.12 -3.56
N SER A 173 16.51 -0.61 -4.79
CA SER A 173 17.27 -1.18 -5.92
C SER A 173 18.78 -1.22 -5.62
N LYS A 174 19.32 -0.11 -5.14
CA LYS A 174 20.75 -0.01 -4.73
C LYS A 174 21.07 -0.99 -3.61
N LYS A 175 20.23 -1.09 -2.62
CA LYS A 175 20.41 -2.00 -1.49
C LYS A 175 20.47 -3.47 -1.94
N ILE A 176 19.57 -3.88 -2.85
CA ILE A 176 19.50 -5.26 -3.34
C ILE A 176 20.66 -5.56 -4.31
N LEU A 177 20.95 -4.67 -5.21
CA LEU A 177 21.95 -4.88 -6.28
C LEU A 177 23.39 -4.66 -5.79
N GLY A 178 23.59 -3.82 -4.78
CA GLY A 178 24.93 -3.47 -4.28
C GLY A 178 25.78 -2.85 -5.39
N ASN A 179 26.99 -3.32 -5.54
CA ASN A 179 27.95 -2.83 -6.55
C ASN A 179 27.60 -3.26 -7.98
N LYS A 180 26.50 -3.95 -8.20
CA LYS A 180 26.02 -4.37 -9.53
C LYS A 180 25.18 -3.30 -10.21
N LEU A 181 24.99 -2.14 -9.57
CA LEU A 181 24.41 -0.97 -10.20
C LEU A 181 25.47 -0.27 -11.04
N GLY A 182 25.35 -0.37 -12.31
CA GLY A 182 26.24 0.28 -13.25
C GLY A 182 25.82 -0.07 -14.68
N PRO A 183 26.41 0.54 -15.71
CA PRO A 183 25.87 0.48 -17.09
C PRO A 183 25.86 -0.92 -17.74
N SER A 184 26.40 -1.92 -17.10
CA SER A 184 26.48 -3.30 -17.64
C SER A 184 25.41 -4.31 -17.16
N ASN A 185 24.33 -4.16 -16.87
CA ASN A 185 23.54 -3.99 -15.73
C ASN A 185 22.30 -4.85 -15.72
N VAL A 186 21.97 -5.27 -14.57
CA VAL A 186 20.79 -6.06 -14.27
C VAL A 186 19.55 -5.20 -14.57
N PRO A 187 18.66 -5.60 -15.48
CA PRO A 187 17.44 -4.85 -15.73
C PRO A 187 16.56 -4.83 -14.49
N ILE A 188 15.88 -3.70 -14.30
CA ILE A 188 14.97 -3.50 -13.16
C ILE A 188 13.56 -3.27 -13.70
N ALA A 189 12.59 -4.02 -13.18
CA ALA A 189 11.18 -3.82 -13.47
C ALA A 189 10.43 -3.48 -12.18
N TYR A 190 9.29 -2.83 -12.33
CA TYR A 190 8.38 -2.55 -11.23
C TYR A 190 6.97 -3.01 -11.62
N VAL A 191 6.32 -3.71 -10.71
CA VAL A 191 4.94 -4.17 -10.89
C VAL A 191 4.07 -3.36 -9.92
N GLY A 192 3.12 -2.63 -10.47
CA GLY A 192 2.18 -1.79 -9.71
C GLY A 192 0.87 -1.68 -10.45
N ASP A 193 -0.17 -1.20 -9.76
CA ASP A 193 -1.52 -1.12 -10.32
C ASP A 193 -2.04 0.32 -10.46
N THR A 194 -1.19 1.33 -10.13
CA THR A 194 -1.62 2.73 -10.13
C THR A 194 -0.75 3.61 -11.04
N ILE A 195 -1.27 4.78 -11.38
CA ILE A 195 -0.50 5.82 -12.10
C ILE A 195 0.73 6.26 -11.28
N ALA A 196 0.64 6.28 -9.95
CA ALA A 196 1.78 6.64 -9.10
C ALA A 196 2.94 5.66 -9.30
N ASP A 197 2.66 4.37 -9.51
CA ASP A 197 3.69 3.36 -9.76
C ASP A 197 4.41 3.61 -11.08
N ILE A 198 3.64 3.89 -12.14
CA ILE A 198 4.20 4.21 -13.45
C ILE A 198 5.11 5.45 -13.34
N ASN A 199 4.61 6.50 -12.70
CA ASN A 199 5.34 7.75 -12.54
C ASN A 199 6.60 7.59 -11.67
N THR A 200 6.58 6.69 -10.67
CA THR A 200 7.76 6.37 -9.86
C THR A 200 8.90 5.87 -10.76
N VAL A 201 8.60 4.95 -11.68
CA VAL A 201 9.61 4.41 -12.61
C VAL A 201 10.08 5.49 -13.60
N LEU A 202 9.14 6.28 -14.14
CA LEU A 202 9.47 7.35 -15.09
C LEU A 202 10.37 8.40 -14.42
N ASN A 203 10.13 8.73 -13.16
CA ASN A 203 10.95 9.67 -12.40
C ASN A 203 12.33 9.05 -12.07
N ALA A 204 12.38 7.78 -11.68
CA ALA A 204 13.65 7.08 -11.44
C ALA A 204 14.55 7.07 -12.67
N LYS A 205 13.98 6.94 -13.87
CA LYS A 205 14.73 6.99 -15.14
C LYS A 205 15.40 8.34 -15.40
N LYS A 206 14.85 9.42 -14.86
CA LYS A 206 15.45 10.77 -14.99
C LYS A 206 16.66 10.95 -14.06
N GLU A 207 16.78 10.17 -13.03
CA GLU A 207 17.88 10.22 -12.05
C GLU A 207 19.05 9.27 -12.32
N UNK A 208 18.74 8.58 -13.11
CA UNK A 208 19.70 7.58 -13.42
C UNK A 208 20.48 7.70 -14.54
#